data_d8e016f6849f90e0b4db00545fa599fe
#
_entry.id   d8e016f6849f90e0b4db00545fa599fe
#
_cell.length_a   1.000
_cell.length_b   1.000
_cell.length_c   1.000
_cell.angle_alpha   90.00
_cell.angle_beta   90.00
_cell.angle_gamma   90.00
#
_symmetry.space_group_name_H-M   'P 1'
#
loop_
_entity.id
_entity.type
_entity.pdbx_description
1 polymer ?
#
loop_
_entity_poly.entity_id
_entity_poly.type
_entity_poly.pdbx_seq_one_letter_code
_entity_poly.pdbx_strand_id
1 'polypeptide(L)'
;QAAFDEINAAAKAEVTTNARPAAGTENLTLTAGQLAEVTLPDVGKKTSARAGSEAGYLAVAKAHPDDVFVVSCDLNPSTKLGKACANIPAQNQIELSIEEQVALLVANGLAMSSDKPQVNVVSTFSAFFEGIAREGFDMWRYQRNLNGVNEGINATFHISHVGACTGRDHFSGWGLEWVNI
;
A
#
# COMPACT_ATOMS: atom_id res chain seq x y z
N GLN A 1 36.35 24.82 -11.22
CA GLN A 1 35.10 25.19 -11.90
C GLN A 1 34.79 24.20 -13.04
N ALA A 2 35.75 23.90 -13.95
CA ALA A 2 35.52 22.99 -15.11
C ALA A 2 34.97 21.61 -14.70
N ALA A 3 35.54 20.98 -13.68
CA ALA A 3 35.07 19.69 -13.16
C ALA A 3 33.63 19.78 -12.61
N PHE A 4 33.27 20.89 -11.99
CA PHE A 4 31.93 21.11 -11.48
C PHE A 4 30.90 21.31 -12.60
N ASP A 5 31.31 22.01 -13.66
CA ASP A 5 30.47 22.23 -14.84
C ASP A 5 30.25 20.90 -15.60
N GLU A 6 31.28 20.05 -15.66
CA GLU A 6 31.21 18.73 -16.27
C GLU A 6 30.27 17.80 -15.50
N ILE A 7 30.36 17.78 -14.16
CA ILE A 7 29.47 17.00 -13.30
C ILE A 7 28.01 17.47 -13.46
N ASN A 8 27.79 18.77 -13.48
CA ASN A 8 26.44 19.31 -13.67
C ASN A 8 25.86 19.03 -15.05
N ALA A 9 26.70 19.04 -16.08
CA ALA A 9 26.26 18.69 -17.43
C ALA A 9 25.89 17.19 -17.52
N ALA A 10 26.68 16.32 -16.91
CA ALA A 10 26.39 14.89 -16.83
C ALA A 10 25.12 14.62 -16.02
N ALA A 11 24.94 15.25 -14.85
CA ALA A 11 23.77 15.12 -14.02
C ALA A 11 22.49 15.60 -14.73
N LYS A 12 22.57 16.72 -15.47
CA LYS A 12 21.43 17.19 -16.26
C LYS A 12 21.07 16.26 -17.41
N ALA A 13 22.06 15.70 -18.08
CA ALA A 13 21.83 14.73 -19.16
C ALA A 13 21.17 13.44 -18.61
N GLU A 14 21.63 12.97 -17.45
CA GLU A 14 21.09 11.78 -16.79
C GLU A 14 19.64 12.01 -16.34
N VAL A 15 19.35 13.13 -15.72
CA VAL A 15 17.98 13.49 -15.30
C VAL A 15 17.04 13.65 -16.51
N THR A 16 17.53 14.15 -17.63
CA THR A 16 16.69 14.34 -18.84
C THR A 16 16.40 13.01 -19.55
N THR A 17 17.34 12.06 -19.52
CA THR A 17 17.17 10.75 -20.17
C THR A 17 16.37 9.76 -19.33
N ASN A 18 16.36 9.97 -18.01
CA ASN A 18 15.62 9.16 -17.04
C ASN A 18 14.31 9.81 -16.59
N ALA A 19 13.83 10.83 -17.32
CA ALA A 19 12.52 11.41 -17.05
C ALA A 19 11.46 10.30 -17.12
N ARG A 20 10.93 9.97 -15.97
CA ARG A 20 9.87 8.97 -15.85
C ARG A 20 8.60 9.52 -16.50
N PRO A 21 7.86 8.71 -17.25
CA PRO A 21 6.47 9.01 -17.55
C PRO A 21 5.75 9.23 -16.21
N ALA A 22 4.86 10.21 -16.17
CA ALA A 22 3.98 10.37 -15.03
C ALA A 22 3.27 9.03 -14.75
N ALA A 23 3.29 8.59 -13.50
CA ALA A 23 2.57 7.40 -13.12
C ALA A 23 1.09 7.59 -13.48
N GLY A 24 0.47 6.60 -14.09
CA GLY A 24 -0.95 6.66 -14.39
C GLY A 24 -1.75 6.93 -13.12
N THR A 25 -2.53 8.00 -13.14
CA THR A 25 -3.39 8.40 -12.01
C THR A 25 -4.72 7.66 -11.99
N GLU A 26 -4.97 6.83 -12.98
CA GLU A 26 -6.18 6.04 -13.09
C GLU A 26 -6.23 4.96 -12.01
N ASN A 27 -7.38 4.81 -11.40
CA ASN A 27 -7.62 3.77 -10.42
C ASN A 27 -8.20 2.51 -11.06
N LEU A 28 -7.91 1.35 -10.49
CA LEU A 28 -8.64 0.13 -10.81
C LEU A 28 -10.11 0.28 -10.43
N THR A 29 -11.01 -0.10 -11.33
CA THR A 29 -12.44 0.02 -11.12
C THR A 29 -13.10 -1.35 -11.17
N LEU A 30 -14.15 -1.53 -10.36
CA LEU A 30 -15.03 -2.69 -10.42
C LEU A 30 -16.29 -2.34 -11.21
N THR A 31 -16.74 -3.25 -12.05
CA THR A 31 -18.04 -3.16 -12.71
C THR A 31 -19.18 -3.35 -11.70
N ALA A 32 -20.37 -2.90 -12.04
CA ALA A 32 -21.54 -3.10 -11.20
C ALA A 32 -21.81 -4.59 -10.90
N GLY A 33 -21.54 -5.48 -11.86
CA GLY A 33 -21.66 -6.93 -11.67
C GLY A 33 -20.65 -7.47 -10.65
N GLN A 34 -19.39 -7.04 -10.73
CA GLN A 34 -18.35 -7.42 -9.77
C GLN A 34 -18.64 -6.89 -8.36
N LEU A 35 -19.16 -5.66 -8.26
CA LEU A 35 -19.60 -5.10 -6.98
C LEU A 35 -20.77 -5.87 -6.36
N ALA A 36 -21.69 -6.36 -7.17
CA ALA A 36 -22.83 -7.16 -6.70
C ALA A 36 -22.41 -8.52 -6.13
N GLU A 37 -21.25 -9.04 -6.51
CA GLU A 37 -20.70 -10.30 -5.96
C GLU A 37 -19.99 -10.13 -4.61
N VAL A 38 -19.78 -8.89 -4.15
CA VAL A 38 -19.09 -8.62 -2.88
C VAL A 38 -19.98 -9.00 -1.72
N THR A 39 -19.61 -10.02 -0.98
CA THR A 39 -20.33 -10.46 0.21
C THR A 39 -19.81 -9.71 1.45
N LEU A 40 -20.55 -8.71 1.87
CA LEU A 40 -20.27 -8.00 3.11
C LEU A 40 -20.85 -8.74 4.33
N PRO A 41 -20.30 -8.50 5.52
CA PRO A 41 -20.89 -8.99 6.76
C PRO A 41 -22.33 -8.50 6.93
N ASP A 42 -23.19 -9.34 7.52
CA ASP A 42 -24.59 -9.01 7.74
C ASP A 42 -24.74 -7.80 8.68
N VAL A 43 -25.65 -6.90 8.32
CA VAL A 43 -26.01 -5.76 9.16
C VAL A 43 -26.58 -6.25 10.51
N GLY A 44 -26.11 -5.68 11.59
CA GLY A 44 -26.54 -6.00 12.94
C GLY A 44 -25.85 -7.20 13.58
N LYS A 45 -25.05 -7.97 12.84
CA LYS A 45 -24.19 -9.00 13.43
C LYS A 45 -22.87 -8.41 13.93
N LYS A 46 -22.46 -8.84 15.11
CA LYS A 46 -21.15 -8.47 15.66
C LYS A 46 -20.05 -9.14 14.83
N THR A 47 -19.27 -8.35 14.13
CA THR A 47 -18.15 -8.81 13.31
C THR A 47 -16.98 -7.85 13.38
N SER A 48 -15.82 -8.28 12.94
CA SER A 48 -14.65 -7.41 12.79
C SER A 48 -14.79 -6.53 11.54
N ALA A 49 -14.44 -5.26 11.63
CA ALA A 49 -14.35 -4.37 10.47
C ALA A 49 -13.40 -4.93 9.38
N ARG A 50 -12.40 -5.71 9.76
CA ARG A 50 -11.50 -6.42 8.84
C ARG A 50 -12.21 -7.40 7.91
N ALA A 51 -13.38 -7.91 8.29
CA ALA A 51 -14.17 -8.78 7.40
C ALA A 51 -14.74 -8.00 6.19
N GLY A 52 -15.07 -6.74 6.38
CA GLY A 52 -15.48 -5.86 5.27
C GLY A 52 -14.32 -5.54 4.33
N SER A 53 -13.15 -5.18 4.87
CA SER A 53 -11.96 -4.94 4.05
C SER A 53 -11.49 -6.21 3.33
N GLU A 54 -11.57 -7.39 3.97
CA GLU A 54 -11.29 -8.68 3.31
C GLU A 54 -12.15 -8.88 2.06
N ALA A 55 -13.44 -8.58 2.15
CA ALA A 55 -14.36 -8.72 1.01
C ALA A 55 -14.00 -7.74 -0.12
N GLY A 56 -13.64 -6.51 0.21
CA GLY A 56 -13.22 -5.50 -0.77
C GLY A 56 -11.93 -5.89 -1.50
N TYR A 57 -10.88 -6.25 -0.76
CA TYR A 57 -9.61 -6.68 -1.36
C TYR A 57 -9.76 -7.95 -2.20
N LEU A 58 -10.58 -8.90 -1.74
CA LEU A 58 -10.89 -10.11 -2.52
C LEU A 58 -11.55 -9.77 -3.85
N ALA A 59 -12.51 -8.86 -3.85
CA ALA A 59 -13.20 -8.45 -5.08
C ALA A 59 -12.24 -7.81 -6.08
N VAL A 60 -11.37 -6.92 -5.63
CA VAL A 60 -10.35 -6.28 -6.48
C VAL A 60 -9.35 -7.32 -7.00
N ALA A 61 -8.86 -8.21 -6.14
CA ALA A 61 -7.93 -9.27 -6.52
C ALA A 61 -8.51 -10.23 -7.57
N LYS A 62 -9.80 -10.57 -7.47
CA LYS A 62 -10.47 -11.39 -8.48
C LYS A 62 -10.67 -10.66 -9.81
N ALA A 63 -10.97 -9.38 -9.76
CA ALA A 63 -11.23 -8.58 -10.96
C ALA A 63 -9.94 -8.20 -11.70
N HIS A 64 -8.87 -7.97 -10.97
CA HIS A 64 -7.58 -7.46 -11.48
C HIS A 64 -6.39 -8.22 -10.86
N PRO A 65 -6.30 -9.55 -11.04
CA PRO A 65 -5.31 -10.34 -10.33
C PRO A 65 -3.86 -9.94 -10.64
N ASP A 66 -3.58 -9.52 -11.86
CA ASP A 66 -2.25 -9.15 -12.31
C ASP A 66 -1.81 -7.75 -11.86
N ASP A 67 -2.77 -6.90 -11.45
CA ASP A 67 -2.54 -5.51 -11.09
C ASP A 67 -2.65 -5.25 -9.58
N VAL A 68 -2.81 -6.31 -8.77
CA VAL A 68 -2.85 -6.24 -7.31
C VAL A 68 -1.59 -6.86 -6.73
N PHE A 69 -0.90 -6.09 -5.89
CA PHE A 69 0.30 -6.50 -5.17
C PHE A 69 0.04 -6.40 -3.67
N VAL A 70 0.42 -7.42 -2.93
CA VAL A 70 0.29 -7.45 -1.47
C VAL A 70 1.67 -7.62 -0.86
N VAL A 71 2.05 -6.64 -0.06
CA VAL A 71 3.29 -6.65 0.72
C VAL A 71 2.93 -6.92 2.18
N SER A 72 3.46 -7.98 2.74
CA SER A 72 3.10 -8.48 4.06
C SER A 72 4.32 -8.61 4.97
N CYS A 73 4.06 -8.49 6.27
CA CYS A 73 5.03 -8.69 7.34
C CYS A 73 4.58 -9.87 8.23
N ASP A 74 4.35 -11.04 7.62
CA ASP A 74 3.84 -12.26 8.29
C ASP A 74 2.47 -12.08 8.97
N LEU A 75 1.66 -11.14 8.46
CA LEU A 75 0.39 -10.74 9.10
C LEU A 75 -0.85 -10.96 8.23
N ASN A 76 -0.72 -11.50 7.02
CA ASN A 76 -1.84 -11.68 6.09
C ASN A 76 -3.08 -12.37 6.69
N PRO A 77 -2.96 -13.43 7.51
CA PRO A 77 -4.11 -14.03 8.17
C PRO A 77 -4.78 -13.10 9.17
N SER A 78 -3.98 -12.33 9.91
CA SER A 78 -4.45 -11.41 10.96
C SER A 78 -5.05 -10.13 10.39
N THR A 79 -4.50 -9.61 9.33
CA THR A 79 -4.99 -8.40 8.64
C THR A 79 -6.08 -8.70 7.62
N LYS A 80 -6.38 -10.00 7.40
CA LYS A 80 -7.44 -10.44 6.48
C LYS A 80 -7.15 -10.20 4.99
N LEU A 81 -5.88 -10.23 4.60
CA LEU A 81 -5.47 -10.20 3.17
C LEU A 81 -5.29 -11.60 2.55
N GLY A 82 -5.31 -12.66 3.35
CA GLY A 82 -5.06 -14.03 2.86
C GLY A 82 -5.95 -14.46 1.70
N LYS A 83 -7.22 -14.05 1.68
CA LYS A 83 -8.12 -14.37 0.55
C LYS A 83 -7.75 -13.60 -0.72
N ALA A 84 -7.32 -12.36 -0.61
CA ALA A 84 -6.83 -11.60 -1.74
C ALA A 84 -5.55 -12.26 -2.30
N CYS A 85 -4.60 -12.60 -1.44
CA CYS A 85 -3.37 -13.32 -1.82
C CYS A 85 -3.67 -14.61 -2.57
N ALA A 86 -4.64 -15.40 -2.15
CA ALA A 86 -5.02 -16.63 -2.83
C ALA A 86 -5.59 -16.44 -4.26
N ASN A 87 -5.87 -15.20 -4.66
CA ASN A 87 -6.47 -14.85 -5.94
C ASN A 87 -5.55 -13.96 -6.82
N ILE A 88 -4.30 -13.78 -6.45
CA ILE A 88 -3.29 -13.06 -7.22
C ILE A 88 -2.10 -13.98 -7.52
N PRO A 89 -1.30 -13.68 -8.56
CA PRO A 89 -0.10 -14.45 -8.87
C PRO A 89 0.92 -14.45 -7.72
N ALA A 90 1.68 -15.53 -7.59
CA ALA A 90 2.65 -15.68 -6.51
C ALA A 90 3.72 -14.57 -6.51
N GLN A 91 4.13 -14.07 -7.67
CA GLN A 91 5.09 -12.98 -7.79
C GLN A 91 4.54 -11.64 -7.30
N ASN A 92 3.21 -11.50 -7.16
CA ASN A 92 2.57 -10.32 -6.63
C ASN A 92 2.36 -10.38 -5.10
N GLN A 93 2.74 -11.51 -4.49
CA GLN A 93 2.68 -11.72 -3.05
C GLN A 93 4.10 -11.58 -2.49
N ILE A 94 4.37 -10.46 -1.84
CA ILE A 94 5.69 -10.14 -1.32
C ILE A 94 5.65 -10.30 0.19
N GLU A 95 6.25 -11.37 0.67
CA GLU A 95 6.34 -11.65 2.10
C GLU A 95 7.74 -11.32 2.61
N LEU A 96 7.85 -10.39 3.54
CA LEU A 96 9.10 -9.85 4.04
C LEU A 96 9.38 -10.22 5.49
N SER A 97 8.58 -11.08 6.08
CA SER A 97 8.62 -11.32 7.53
C SER A 97 8.39 -10.01 8.32
N ILE A 98 8.86 -9.90 9.54
CA ILE A 98 8.66 -8.72 10.41
C ILE A 98 9.61 -7.59 9.99
N GLU A 99 9.28 -6.90 8.88
CA GLU A 99 10.11 -5.86 8.27
C GLU A 99 9.24 -4.71 7.71
N GLU A 100 8.47 -4.07 8.58
CA GLU A 100 7.49 -3.05 8.19
C GLU A 100 8.11 -1.85 7.46
N GLN A 101 9.31 -1.42 7.82
CA GLN A 101 10.01 -0.33 7.13
C GLN A 101 10.29 -0.71 5.67
N VAL A 102 10.82 -1.90 5.47
CA VAL A 102 11.12 -2.42 4.13
C VAL A 102 9.83 -2.61 3.35
N ALA A 103 8.79 -3.13 3.99
CA ALA A 103 7.49 -3.35 3.36
C ALA A 103 6.87 -2.07 2.79
N LEU A 104 6.93 -0.97 3.54
CA LEU A 104 6.46 0.32 3.05
C LEU A 104 7.28 0.85 1.88
N LEU A 105 8.61 0.72 1.96
CA LEU A 105 9.49 1.15 0.87
C LEU A 105 9.28 0.31 -0.40
N VAL A 106 9.05 -1.00 -0.24
CA VAL A 106 8.72 -1.88 -1.37
C VAL A 106 7.39 -1.49 -2.00
N ALA A 107 6.34 -1.25 -1.20
CA ALA A 107 5.05 -0.80 -1.71
C ALA A 107 5.15 0.54 -2.46
N ASN A 108 5.94 1.48 -1.94
CA ASN A 108 6.24 2.73 -2.62
C ASN A 108 6.99 2.51 -3.93
N GLY A 109 7.99 1.64 -3.93
CA GLY A 109 8.77 1.28 -5.12
C GLY A 109 7.90 0.67 -6.22
N LEU A 110 7.01 -0.26 -5.87
CA LEU A 110 6.03 -0.85 -6.79
C LEU A 110 5.13 0.23 -7.38
N ALA A 111 4.55 1.08 -6.53
CA ALA A 111 3.67 2.16 -6.96
C ALA A 111 4.37 3.16 -7.90
N MET A 112 5.66 3.38 -7.68
CA MET A 112 6.49 4.27 -8.53
C MET A 112 6.98 3.60 -9.80
N SER A 113 7.04 2.28 -9.86
CA SER A 113 7.61 1.56 -11.00
C SER A 113 6.62 1.33 -12.14
N SER A 114 5.34 1.51 -11.90
CA SER A 114 4.29 1.24 -12.87
C SER A 114 3.74 2.53 -13.49
N ASP A 115 3.51 2.48 -14.78
CA ASP A 115 2.75 3.46 -15.57
C ASP A 115 1.28 3.05 -15.74
N LYS A 116 0.89 1.92 -15.17
CA LYS A 116 -0.47 1.36 -15.24
C LYS A 116 -1.19 1.49 -13.91
N PRO A 117 -2.53 1.52 -13.94
CA PRO A 117 -3.33 1.40 -12.72
C PRO A 117 -3.01 0.09 -12.01
N GLN A 118 -2.68 0.18 -10.73
CA GLN A 118 -2.44 -0.99 -9.88
C GLN A 118 -2.78 -0.67 -8.42
N VAL A 119 -2.99 -1.69 -7.63
CA VAL A 119 -3.18 -1.59 -6.18
C VAL A 119 -2.00 -2.24 -5.48
N ASN A 120 -1.23 -1.45 -4.75
CA ASN A 120 -0.11 -1.90 -3.94
C ASN A 120 -0.50 -1.77 -2.47
N VAL A 121 -0.81 -2.89 -1.84
CA VAL A 121 -1.26 -2.93 -0.44
C VAL A 121 -0.10 -3.34 0.43
N VAL A 122 0.25 -2.50 1.39
CA VAL A 122 1.10 -2.90 2.52
C VAL A 122 0.23 -3.02 3.77
N SER A 123 0.39 -4.10 4.51
CA SER A 123 -0.49 -4.43 5.62
C SER A 123 0.27 -4.71 6.90
N THR A 124 -0.11 -3.99 7.97
CA THR A 124 0.43 -4.21 9.30
C THR A 124 -0.54 -3.74 10.39
N PHE A 125 -0.13 -3.81 11.63
CA PHE A 125 -0.85 -3.23 12.77
C PHE A 125 -0.38 -1.79 13.06
N SER A 126 -1.27 -0.96 13.59
CA SER A 126 -1.00 0.44 13.87
C SER A 126 0.22 0.67 14.75
N ALA A 127 0.45 -0.19 15.74
CA ALA A 127 1.61 -0.08 16.64
C ALA A 127 2.95 -0.22 15.89
N PHE A 128 3.02 -1.10 14.91
CA PHE A 128 4.23 -1.31 14.12
C PHE A 128 4.40 -0.24 13.05
N PHE A 129 3.30 0.29 12.54
CA PHE A 129 3.32 1.43 11.64
C PHE A 129 3.90 2.68 12.34
N GLU A 130 3.46 2.94 13.55
CA GLU A 130 3.88 4.12 14.33
C GLU A 130 5.38 4.18 14.58
N GLY A 131 5.94 3.13 15.18
CA GLY A 131 7.31 3.14 15.66
C GLY A 131 8.35 2.87 14.57
N ILE A 132 7.99 2.11 13.56
CA ILE A 132 8.96 1.50 12.65
C ILE A 132 8.74 1.93 11.20
N ALA A 133 7.49 2.04 10.78
CA ALA A 133 7.15 2.25 9.38
C ALA A 133 6.91 3.71 8.99
N ARG A 134 6.97 4.63 9.94
CA ARG A 134 6.71 6.05 9.71
C ARG A 134 7.61 6.66 8.64
N GLU A 135 8.88 6.28 8.61
CA GLU A 135 9.82 6.76 7.60
C GLU A 135 9.38 6.42 6.18
N GLY A 136 8.84 5.23 5.97
CA GLY A 136 8.27 4.83 4.69
C GLY A 136 7.07 5.68 4.27
N PHE A 137 6.25 6.10 5.23
CA PHE A 137 5.15 7.01 5.00
C PHE A 137 5.63 8.44 4.69
N ASP A 138 6.64 8.92 5.39
CA ASP A 138 7.24 10.22 5.12
C ASP A 138 7.90 10.22 3.73
N MET A 139 8.60 9.16 3.35
CA MET A 139 9.15 9.00 1.99
C MET A 139 8.06 9.02 0.93
N TRP A 140 6.91 8.37 1.16
CA TRP A 140 5.76 8.45 0.29
C TRP A 140 5.26 9.90 0.12
N ARG A 141 5.21 10.67 1.20
CA ARG A 141 4.85 12.10 1.16
C ARG A 141 5.85 12.92 0.36
N TYR A 142 7.15 12.71 0.57
CA TYR A 142 8.20 13.42 -0.16
C TYR A 142 8.19 13.09 -1.64
N GLN A 143 8.07 11.83 -1.99
CA GLN A 143 8.02 11.40 -3.39
C GLN A 143 6.83 11.98 -4.14
N ARG A 144 5.68 12.08 -3.49
CA ARG A 144 4.52 12.75 -4.03
C ARG A 144 4.77 14.22 -4.35
N ASN A 145 5.55 14.90 -3.50
CA ASN A 145 5.89 16.30 -3.70
C ASN A 145 6.99 16.51 -4.74
N LEU A 146 7.96 15.59 -4.81
CA LEU A 146 9.09 15.68 -5.73
C LEU A 146 8.72 15.45 -7.19
N ASN A 147 7.72 14.65 -7.47
CA ASN A 147 7.19 14.44 -8.81
C ASN A 147 6.40 15.68 -9.32
N GLY A 148 6.41 16.75 -8.55
CA GLY A 148 6.06 18.09 -9.00
C GLY A 148 4.58 18.34 -9.16
N VAL A 149 3.73 17.38 -8.89
CA VAL A 149 2.31 17.52 -9.11
C VAL A 149 1.54 16.63 -8.14
N ASN A 150 0.36 16.97 -7.88
CA ASN A 150 -0.72 16.28 -7.20
C ASN A 150 -0.99 14.83 -7.67
N GLU A 151 -0.04 14.18 -8.29
CA GLU A 151 -0.11 12.80 -8.72
C GLU A 151 0.14 11.90 -7.50
N GLY A 152 -0.90 11.24 -7.06
CA GLY A 152 -0.81 10.28 -5.97
C GLY A 152 0.02 9.07 -6.38
N ILE A 153 0.81 8.53 -5.45
CA ILE A 153 1.42 7.21 -5.58
C ILE A 153 0.37 6.19 -5.13
N ASN A 154 0.10 5.18 -5.94
CA ASN A 154 -0.88 4.13 -5.64
C ASN A 154 -0.34 3.13 -4.61
N ALA A 155 -0.06 3.60 -3.40
CA ALA A 155 0.25 2.77 -2.24
C ALA A 155 -0.90 2.82 -1.25
N THR A 156 -1.44 1.68 -0.89
CA THR A 156 -2.52 1.54 0.08
C THR A 156 -1.97 1.00 1.39
N PHE A 157 -2.09 1.80 2.44
CA PHE A 157 -1.70 1.40 3.79
C PHE A 157 -2.89 0.77 4.50
N HIS A 158 -2.91 -0.55 4.59
CA HIS A 158 -3.93 -1.30 5.32
C HIS A 158 -3.50 -1.50 6.76
N ILE A 159 -3.92 -0.62 7.64
CA ILE A 159 -3.52 -0.60 9.04
C ILE A 159 -4.64 -1.14 9.92
N SER A 160 -4.36 -2.24 10.59
CA SER A 160 -5.30 -2.90 11.50
C SER A 160 -5.10 -2.46 12.95
N HIS A 161 -6.08 -2.72 13.80
CA HIS A 161 -6.07 -2.40 15.23
C HIS A 161 -5.94 -0.89 15.53
N VAL A 162 -6.55 -0.08 14.71
CA VAL A 162 -6.69 1.36 14.95
C VAL A 162 -7.85 1.58 15.93
N GLY A 163 -7.59 2.26 17.03
CA GLY A 163 -8.59 2.60 18.04
C GLY A 163 -8.44 1.83 19.36
N ALA A 164 -9.44 1.91 20.22
CA ALA A 164 -9.42 1.23 21.51
C ALA A 164 -9.44 -0.29 21.31
N CYS A 165 -8.31 -0.93 21.54
CA CYS A 165 -8.19 -2.37 21.54
C CYS A 165 -8.31 -2.91 22.96
N THR A 166 -9.29 -3.77 23.19
CA THR A 166 -9.55 -4.39 24.49
C THR A 166 -9.14 -5.86 24.55
N GLY A 167 -8.38 -6.33 23.56
CA GLY A 167 -8.01 -7.73 23.41
C GLY A 167 -6.64 -8.08 23.97
N ARG A 168 -6.18 -9.29 23.64
CA ARG A 168 -4.85 -9.80 23.97
C ARG A 168 -3.71 -8.94 23.41
N ASP A 169 -3.98 -8.28 22.31
CA ASP A 169 -2.99 -7.54 21.53
C ASP A 169 -3.07 -6.03 21.83
N HIS A 170 -3.22 -5.67 23.10
CA HIS A 170 -3.30 -4.27 23.51
C HIS A 170 -2.05 -3.45 23.09
N PHE A 171 -0.93 -4.10 22.86
CA PHE A 171 0.26 -3.46 22.30
C PHE A 171 0.11 -3.07 20.82
N SER A 172 -0.76 -3.74 20.07
CA SER A 172 -1.01 -3.44 18.66
C SER A 172 -2.21 -2.50 18.45
N GLY A 173 -2.84 -2.07 19.53
CA GLY A 173 -4.05 -1.24 19.51
C GLY A 173 -3.82 0.26 19.66
N TRP A 174 -2.62 0.72 19.58
CA TRP A 174 -2.27 2.14 19.63
C TRP A 174 -2.61 2.83 18.33
N GLY A 175 -3.14 4.03 18.38
CA GLY A 175 -3.09 4.80 17.19
C GLY A 175 -4.30 5.58 16.74
N LEU A 176 -5.24 5.92 17.60
CA LEU A 176 -6.23 6.96 17.23
C LEU A 176 -5.55 8.29 16.94
N GLU A 177 -4.46 8.60 17.60
CA GLU A 177 -3.66 9.80 17.39
C GLU A 177 -3.08 9.85 15.96
N TRP A 178 -2.74 8.71 15.39
CA TRP A 178 -2.10 8.62 14.08
C TRP A 178 -3.08 8.68 12.91
N VAL A 179 -4.32 8.33 13.14
CA VAL A 179 -5.38 8.47 12.13
C VAL A 179 -5.79 9.93 11.95
N ASN A 180 -5.50 10.76 12.94
CA ASN A 180 -5.87 12.18 12.95
C ASN A 180 -4.77 13.12 12.47
N ILE A 181 -3.60 12.57 12.10
CA ILE A 181 -2.50 13.33 11.53
C ILE A 181 -2.53 13.24 10.00
#